data_9c6b2f726283bc552b39b9dc72b3a28e
#
_entry.id   9c6b2f726283bc552b39b9dc72b3a28e
#
_cell.length_a   1.000
_cell.length_b   1.000
_cell.length_c   1.000
_cell.angle_alpha   90.00
_cell.angle_beta   90.00
_cell.angle_gamma   90.00
#
_symmetry.space_group_name_H-M   'P 1'
#
loop_
_entity.id
_entity.type
_entity.pdbx_description
1 polymer ?
#
loop_
_entity_poly.entity_id
_entity_poly.type
_entity_poly.pdbx_seq_one_letter_code
_entity_poly.pdbx_strand_id
1 'polypeptide(L)'
;MKRIVFCDFDGTITVKETFVAVLKHFAPQLSAQLIPQMYARELTLREGVRRILESIPSSRYPEVLEFTRCETIRPGFTELLDFLEAQKVPLVVISGGLRGMVEVVLGELIPRIHALHAVDIDTSGEYFQVNSEFEGGTELVAKVQVMEKYLVDEKIAIGDSLTDLNMALETPIVFARDRLAQYLEEHQKPYIPWQDFLEVRDYLAKLWNLVSNDE
;
A
#
# COMPACT_ATOMS: atom_id res chain seq x y z
N MET A 1 -19.41 12.13 -12.34
CA MET A 1 -19.03 10.88 -11.65
C MET A 1 -17.85 11.16 -10.72
N LYS A 2 -17.95 10.83 -9.42
CA LYS A 2 -16.86 11.00 -8.44
C LYS A 2 -15.98 9.78 -8.48
N ARG A 3 -14.67 9.97 -8.69
CA ARG A 3 -13.65 8.91 -8.77
C ARG A 3 -12.64 9.01 -7.65
N ILE A 4 -12.02 7.90 -7.29
CA ILE A 4 -10.90 7.84 -6.35
C ILE A 4 -9.95 6.70 -6.73
N VAL A 5 -8.65 6.92 -6.52
CA VAL A 5 -7.60 5.90 -6.68
C VAL A 5 -7.09 5.50 -5.31
N PHE A 6 -7.12 4.21 -5.00
CA PHE A 6 -6.47 3.58 -3.86
C PHE A 6 -5.20 2.90 -4.34
N CYS A 7 -4.08 3.24 -3.76
CA CYS A 7 -2.79 2.73 -4.15
C CYS A 7 -2.08 2.13 -2.94
N ASP A 8 -1.61 0.90 -3.07
CA ASP A 8 -0.66 0.34 -2.14
C ASP A 8 0.69 1.06 -2.26
N PHE A 9 1.55 0.89 -1.24
CA PHE A 9 2.84 1.56 -1.20
C PHE A 9 4.01 0.61 -1.47
N ASP A 10 4.17 -0.45 -0.65
CA ASP A 10 5.39 -1.27 -0.60
C ASP A 10 5.38 -2.35 -1.70
N GLY A 11 6.25 -2.24 -2.70
CA GLY A 11 6.25 -3.06 -3.93
C GLY A 11 5.37 -2.48 -5.05
N THR A 12 4.48 -1.54 -4.73
CA THR A 12 3.62 -0.82 -5.66
C THR A 12 4.20 0.56 -6.00
N ILE A 13 4.14 1.55 -5.10
CA ILE A 13 4.78 2.86 -5.29
C ILE A 13 6.29 2.72 -5.24
N THR A 14 6.82 1.94 -4.30
CA THR A 14 8.23 1.56 -4.30
C THR A 14 8.50 0.43 -5.29
N VAL A 15 9.73 0.39 -5.82
CA VAL A 15 10.14 -0.69 -6.76
C VAL A 15 10.30 -2.02 -6.04
N LYS A 16 10.67 -2.00 -4.75
CA LYS A 16 10.95 -3.19 -3.93
C LYS A 16 10.03 -3.25 -2.72
N GLU A 17 9.78 -4.46 -2.22
CA GLU A 17 9.16 -4.70 -0.92
C GLU A 17 10.15 -4.35 0.21
N THR A 18 10.05 -3.14 0.74
CA THR A 18 10.99 -2.59 1.74
C THR A 18 10.61 -2.98 3.16
N PHE A 19 9.30 -3.07 3.43
CA PHE A 19 8.83 -3.33 4.80
C PHE A 19 9.29 -4.69 5.33
N VAL A 20 9.22 -5.74 4.51
CA VAL A 20 9.74 -7.05 4.88
C VAL A 20 11.25 -7.01 5.13
N ALA A 21 12.00 -6.19 4.37
CA ALA A 21 13.43 -6.01 4.60
C ALA A 21 13.71 -5.31 5.95
N VAL A 22 12.91 -4.31 6.31
CA VAL A 22 12.96 -3.65 7.64
C VAL A 22 12.73 -4.67 8.75
N LEU A 23 11.66 -5.46 8.68
CA LEU A 23 11.37 -6.48 9.69
C LEU A 23 12.55 -7.45 9.89
N LYS A 24 13.12 -7.95 8.78
CA LYS A 24 14.27 -8.86 8.81
C LYS A 24 15.55 -8.22 9.33
N HIS A 25 15.78 -6.94 9.04
CA HIS A 25 16.98 -6.22 9.47
C HIS A 25 16.94 -5.87 10.96
N PHE A 26 15.80 -5.37 11.44
CA PHE A 26 15.68 -4.83 12.79
C PHE A 26 15.25 -5.85 13.84
N ALA A 27 14.58 -6.95 13.41
CA ALA A 27 14.17 -8.06 14.27
C ALA A 27 14.45 -9.41 13.58
N PRO A 28 15.72 -9.77 13.26
CA PRO A 28 16.06 -10.90 12.39
C PRO A 28 15.59 -12.25 12.93
N GLN A 29 15.74 -12.49 14.24
CA GLN A 29 15.41 -13.77 14.86
C GLN A 29 13.88 -14.00 14.82
N LEU A 30 13.11 -13.01 15.24
CA LEU A 30 11.66 -13.13 15.29
C LEU A 30 11.04 -13.13 13.88
N SER A 31 11.61 -12.36 12.96
CA SER A 31 11.24 -12.38 11.55
C SER A 31 11.48 -13.75 10.89
N ALA A 32 12.60 -14.38 11.17
CA ALA A 32 12.90 -15.73 10.67
C ALA A 32 11.90 -16.77 11.17
N GLN A 33 11.37 -16.59 12.39
CA GLN A 33 10.38 -17.47 12.99
C GLN A 33 8.96 -17.21 12.47
N LEU A 34 8.52 -15.95 12.43
CA LEU A 34 7.11 -15.61 12.23
C LEU A 34 6.73 -15.37 10.77
N ILE A 35 7.64 -14.89 9.91
CA ILE A 35 7.32 -14.63 8.50
C ILE A 35 6.89 -15.91 7.77
N PRO A 36 7.56 -17.07 7.93
CA PRO A 36 7.08 -18.31 7.32
C PRO A 36 5.69 -18.73 7.78
N GLN A 37 5.35 -18.53 9.06
CA GLN A 37 4.03 -18.86 9.61
C GLN A 37 2.93 -17.96 9.03
N MET A 38 3.22 -16.66 8.82
CA MET A 38 2.30 -15.74 8.14
C MET A 38 2.04 -16.17 6.68
N TYR A 39 3.08 -16.55 5.94
CA TYR A 39 2.93 -17.07 4.57
C TYR A 39 2.18 -18.40 4.51
N ALA A 40 2.37 -19.29 5.51
CA ALA A 40 1.62 -20.52 5.64
C ALA A 40 0.18 -20.32 6.14
N ARG A 41 -0.22 -19.07 6.48
CA ARG A 41 -1.51 -18.70 7.09
C ARG A 41 -1.79 -19.39 8.43
N GLU A 42 -0.73 -19.81 9.13
CA GLU A 42 -0.78 -20.33 10.50
C GLU A 42 -0.85 -19.20 11.53
N LEU A 43 -0.39 -18.01 11.14
CA LEU A 43 -0.42 -16.79 11.92
C LEU A 43 -0.97 -15.65 11.06
N THR A 44 -1.81 -14.76 11.61
CA THR A 44 -2.29 -13.60 10.87
C THR A 44 -1.16 -12.59 10.64
N LEU A 45 -1.25 -11.83 9.54
CA LEU A 45 -0.32 -10.72 9.28
C LEU A 45 -0.38 -9.71 10.44
N ARG A 46 -1.58 -9.40 10.94
CA ARG A 46 -1.78 -8.51 12.09
C ARG A 46 -0.94 -8.93 13.30
N GLU A 47 -1.07 -10.19 13.71
CA GLU A 47 -0.39 -10.68 14.91
C GLU A 47 1.12 -10.83 14.68
N GLY A 48 1.54 -11.42 13.56
CA GLY A 48 2.94 -11.64 13.24
C GLY A 48 3.73 -10.34 13.10
N VAL A 49 3.21 -9.39 12.31
CA VAL A 49 3.87 -8.10 12.10
C VAL A 49 3.91 -7.29 13.40
N ARG A 50 2.81 -7.24 14.18
CA ARG A 50 2.78 -6.57 15.48
C ARG A 50 3.87 -7.12 16.40
N ARG A 51 3.95 -8.44 16.59
CA ARG A 51 4.96 -9.07 17.45
C ARG A 51 6.39 -8.78 17.02
N ILE A 52 6.65 -8.74 15.71
CA ILE A 52 7.97 -8.39 15.18
C ILE A 52 8.28 -6.93 15.48
N LEU A 53 7.39 -6.01 15.15
CA LEU A 53 7.59 -4.58 15.37
C LEU A 53 7.77 -4.24 16.85
N GLU A 54 6.91 -4.78 17.72
CA GLU A 54 6.95 -4.53 19.15
C GLU A 54 8.14 -5.19 19.88
N SER A 55 8.98 -5.93 19.14
CA SER A 55 10.29 -6.40 19.64
C SER A 55 11.45 -5.43 19.33
N ILE A 56 11.20 -4.38 18.53
CA ILE A 56 12.24 -3.42 18.13
C ILE A 56 12.31 -2.30 19.19
N PRO A 57 13.50 -2.00 19.75
CA PRO A 57 13.66 -0.89 20.67
C PRO A 57 13.29 0.46 20.04
N SER A 58 12.54 1.29 20.76
CA SER A 58 12.08 2.61 20.30
C SER A 58 13.22 3.52 19.84
N SER A 59 14.39 3.40 20.47
CA SER A 59 15.59 4.16 20.10
C SER A 59 16.06 3.90 18.66
N ARG A 60 15.63 2.79 18.06
CA ARG A 60 16.02 2.42 16.67
C ARG A 60 15.11 2.99 15.60
N TYR A 61 14.04 3.69 15.96
CA TYR A 61 13.11 4.23 14.97
C TYR A 61 13.77 5.17 13.93
N PRO A 62 14.70 6.07 14.31
CA PRO A 62 15.43 6.87 13.32
C PRO A 62 16.24 6.03 12.33
N GLU A 63 16.84 4.91 12.78
CA GLU A 63 17.57 3.99 11.90
C GLU A 63 16.63 3.28 10.92
N VAL A 64 15.42 2.92 11.37
CA VAL A 64 14.38 2.35 10.48
C VAL A 64 14.02 3.32 9.38
N LEU A 65 13.80 4.60 9.69
CA LEU A 65 13.49 5.63 8.71
C LEU A 65 14.66 5.84 7.73
N GLU A 66 15.89 5.90 8.23
CA GLU A 66 17.07 6.06 7.38
C GLU A 66 17.29 4.87 6.46
N PHE A 67 17.01 3.64 6.93
CA PHE A 67 17.08 2.42 6.12
C PHE A 67 16.17 2.49 4.88
N THR A 68 15.04 3.18 4.98
CA THR A 68 14.05 3.30 3.90
C THR A 68 14.28 4.51 2.98
N ARG A 69 15.10 5.47 3.38
CA ARG A 69 15.30 6.75 2.68
C ARG A 69 15.77 6.59 1.22
N CYS A 70 16.52 5.54 0.93
CA CYS A 70 17.08 5.30 -0.39
C CYS A 70 16.17 4.46 -1.31
N GLU A 71 14.94 4.18 -0.88
CA GLU A 71 14.02 3.42 -1.73
C GLU A 71 13.61 4.19 -2.97
N THR A 72 13.53 3.45 -4.07
CA THR A 72 13.23 4.03 -5.37
C THR A 72 11.72 4.05 -5.59
N ILE A 73 11.17 5.24 -5.86
CA ILE A 73 9.80 5.40 -6.34
C ILE A 73 9.72 4.86 -7.78
N ARG A 74 8.69 4.09 -8.06
CA ARG A 74 8.46 3.50 -9.38
C ARG A 74 8.26 4.58 -10.44
N PRO A 75 8.85 4.42 -11.64
CA PRO A 75 8.72 5.39 -12.73
C PRO A 75 7.26 5.76 -13.04
N GLY A 76 7.04 7.02 -13.38
CA GLY A 76 5.73 7.53 -13.77
C GLY A 76 4.80 7.89 -12.60
N PHE A 77 5.20 7.72 -11.33
CA PHE A 77 4.33 8.05 -10.20
C PHE A 77 4.00 9.55 -10.13
N THR A 78 4.98 10.40 -10.35
CA THR A 78 4.76 11.86 -10.41
C THR A 78 3.83 12.25 -11.55
N GLU A 79 4.03 11.65 -12.73
CA GLU A 79 3.20 11.87 -13.92
C GLU A 79 1.77 11.36 -13.73
N LEU A 80 1.58 10.26 -12.97
CA LEU A 80 0.24 9.83 -12.57
C LEU A 80 -0.41 10.85 -11.64
N LEU A 81 0.32 11.38 -10.65
CA LEU A 81 -0.20 12.44 -9.76
C LEU A 81 -0.60 13.69 -10.54
N ASP A 82 0.23 14.16 -11.48
CA ASP A 82 -0.09 15.29 -12.36
C ASP A 82 -1.39 15.07 -13.13
N PHE A 83 -1.55 13.88 -13.68
CA PHE A 83 -2.77 13.50 -14.41
C PHE A 83 -3.99 13.47 -13.49
N LEU A 84 -3.89 12.82 -12.33
CA LEU A 84 -5.01 12.70 -11.39
C LEU A 84 -5.44 14.08 -10.85
N GLU A 85 -4.50 14.98 -10.55
CA GLU A 85 -4.77 16.35 -10.14
C GLU A 85 -5.51 17.13 -11.24
N ALA A 86 -5.06 17.02 -12.50
CA ALA A 86 -5.73 17.64 -13.64
C ALA A 86 -7.17 17.13 -13.81
N GLN A 87 -7.43 15.85 -13.52
CA GLN A 87 -8.76 15.23 -13.56
C GLN A 87 -9.57 15.45 -12.26
N LYS A 88 -8.98 16.07 -11.23
CA LYS A 88 -9.57 16.25 -9.89
C LYS A 88 -9.95 14.92 -9.23
N VAL A 89 -9.16 13.90 -9.45
CA VAL A 89 -9.32 12.56 -8.87
C VAL A 89 -8.33 12.39 -7.71
N PRO A 90 -8.80 12.23 -6.47
CA PRO A 90 -7.92 12.03 -5.32
C PRO A 90 -7.21 10.67 -5.38
N LEU A 91 -5.95 10.65 -4.93
CA LEU A 91 -5.19 9.43 -4.68
C LEU A 91 -5.04 9.23 -3.17
N VAL A 92 -5.43 8.05 -2.70
CA VAL A 92 -5.29 7.61 -1.31
C VAL A 92 -4.24 6.50 -1.27
N VAL A 93 -3.22 6.68 -0.46
CA VAL A 93 -2.21 5.64 -0.20
C VAL A 93 -2.64 4.81 1.01
N ILE A 94 -2.66 3.48 0.85
CA ILE A 94 -3.00 2.53 1.92
C ILE A 94 -1.87 1.51 2.05
N SER A 95 -1.13 1.58 3.14
CA SER A 95 0.05 0.73 3.39
C SER A 95 -0.11 -0.13 4.64
N GLY A 96 0.27 -1.40 4.54
CA GLY A 96 0.46 -2.26 5.71
C GLY A 96 1.77 -1.99 6.47
N GLY A 97 2.65 -1.13 5.92
CA GLY A 97 3.90 -0.71 6.52
C GLY A 97 3.77 0.55 7.38
N LEU A 98 4.91 1.06 7.87
CA LEU A 98 4.95 2.18 8.80
C LEU A 98 4.70 3.52 8.08
N ARG A 99 3.87 4.40 8.67
CA ARG A 99 3.61 5.75 8.17
C ARG A 99 4.90 6.54 7.95
N GLY A 100 5.82 6.53 8.90
CA GLY A 100 7.08 7.27 8.78
C GLY A 100 7.95 6.79 7.61
N MET A 101 7.89 5.49 7.23
CA MET A 101 8.57 4.99 6.03
C MET A 101 7.97 5.61 4.76
N VAL A 102 6.63 5.62 4.66
CA VAL A 102 5.93 6.20 3.51
C VAL A 102 6.27 7.69 3.38
N GLU A 103 6.22 8.42 4.51
CA GLU A 103 6.50 9.87 4.54
C GLU A 103 7.95 10.19 4.12
N VAL A 104 8.92 9.41 4.59
CA VAL A 104 10.34 9.60 4.24
C VAL A 104 10.60 9.34 2.76
N VAL A 105 9.99 8.30 2.18
CA VAL A 105 10.19 7.94 0.76
C VAL A 105 9.46 8.90 -0.16
N LEU A 106 8.21 9.25 0.13
CA LEU A 106 7.43 10.17 -0.70
C LEU A 106 7.89 11.63 -0.56
N GLY A 107 8.40 12.02 0.62
CA GLY A 107 8.97 13.34 0.85
C GLY A 107 8.06 14.48 0.38
N GLU A 108 8.51 15.26 -0.59
CA GLU A 108 7.78 16.40 -1.15
C GLU A 108 6.48 16.01 -1.89
N LEU A 109 6.26 14.73 -2.19
CA LEU A 109 5.03 14.26 -2.81
C LEU A 109 3.88 14.07 -1.81
N ILE A 110 4.14 14.01 -0.50
CA ILE A 110 3.11 13.83 0.54
C ILE A 110 1.96 14.84 0.44
N PRO A 111 2.18 16.15 0.23
CA PRO A 111 1.08 17.12 0.10
C PRO A 111 0.16 16.88 -1.09
N ARG A 112 0.60 16.10 -2.07
CA ARG A 112 -0.18 15.72 -3.26
C ARG A 112 -1.04 14.48 -3.05
N ILE A 113 -0.81 13.74 -1.97
CA ILE A 113 -1.59 12.58 -1.57
C ILE A 113 -2.83 13.07 -0.82
N HIS A 114 -4.02 12.65 -1.25
CA HIS A 114 -5.28 13.06 -0.62
C HIS A 114 -5.37 12.57 0.83
N ALA A 115 -4.97 11.32 1.07
CA ALA A 115 -4.86 10.73 2.40
C ALA A 115 -3.83 9.60 2.41
N LEU A 116 -3.17 9.40 3.55
CA LEU A 116 -2.27 8.29 3.84
C LEU A 116 -2.81 7.50 5.04
N HIS A 117 -3.10 6.23 4.81
CA HIS A 117 -3.48 5.27 5.86
C HIS A 117 -2.37 4.22 5.97
N ALA A 118 -1.72 4.16 7.12
CA ALA A 118 -0.59 3.29 7.38
C ALA A 118 -0.48 3.01 8.88
N VAL A 119 0.44 2.13 9.27
CA VAL A 119 0.69 1.80 10.67
C VAL A 119 1.47 2.92 11.34
N ASP A 120 0.96 3.39 12.48
CA ASP A 120 1.64 4.36 13.33
C ASP A 120 2.46 3.65 14.42
N ILE A 121 3.62 4.22 14.77
CA ILE A 121 4.49 3.74 15.84
C ILE A 121 4.59 4.80 16.93
N ASP A 122 4.19 4.42 18.14
CA ASP A 122 4.54 5.19 19.34
C ASP A 122 5.89 4.70 19.89
N THR A 123 6.82 5.63 20.02
CA THR A 123 8.20 5.39 20.52
C THR A 123 8.41 5.91 21.93
N SER A 124 7.35 6.26 22.67
CA SER A 124 7.46 6.76 24.04
C SER A 124 7.90 5.70 25.06
N GLY A 125 7.65 4.41 24.75
CA GLY A 125 8.07 3.26 25.55
C GLY A 125 9.47 2.75 25.17
N GLU A 126 9.92 1.68 25.84
CA GLU A 126 11.21 1.02 25.57
C GLU A 126 11.21 0.35 24.18
N TYR A 127 10.10 -0.23 23.77
CA TYR A 127 9.89 -0.89 22.48
C TYR A 127 8.78 -0.18 21.71
N PHE A 128 8.73 -0.40 20.39
CA PHE A 128 7.66 0.11 19.55
C PHE A 128 6.30 -0.30 20.09
N GLN A 129 5.33 0.62 20.02
CA GLN A 129 3.92 0.33 20.22
C GLN A 129 3.19 0.57 18.91
N VAL A 130 2.59 -0.49 18.40
CA VAL A 130 1.92 -0.48 17.08
C VAL A 130 0.49 0.02 17.23
N ASN A 131 0.16 1.08 16.52
CA ASN A 131 -1.17 1.65 16.44
C ASN A 131 -1.68 1.67 15.01
N SER A 132 -2.94 1.32 14.79
CA SER A 132 -3.59 1.43 13.50
C SER A 132 -5.05 1.81 13.65
N GLU A 133 -5.48 2.83 12.92
CA GLU A 133 -6.87 3.28 12.90
C GLU A 133 -7.81 2.23 12.27
N PHE A 134 -7.29 1.43 11.33
CA PHE A 134 -8.06 0.46 10.54
C PHE A 134 -7.60 -0.97 10.78
N GLU A 135 -7.32 -1.30 12.03
CA GLU A 135 -6.93 -2.66 12.37
C GLU A 135 -8.07 -3.65 12.11
N GLY A 136 -7.82 -4.60 11.22
CA GLY A 136 -8.77 -5.65 10.86
C GLY A 136 -8.57 -6.94 11.65
N GLY A 137 -9.34 -7.97 11.29
CA GLY A 137 -9.22 -9.30 11.89
C GLY A 137 -7.87 -9.96 11.60
N THR A 138 -7.30 -9.75 10.42
CA THR A 138 -6.10 -10.44 9.93
C THR A 138 -4.95 -9.50 9.54
N GLU A 139 -5.22 -8.19 9.40
CA GLU A 139 -4.29 -7.18 8.89
C GLU A 139 -4.20 -5.99 9.84
N LEU A 140 -3.02 -5.36 9.95
CA LEU A 140 -2.84 -4.12 10.72
C LEU A 140 -3.57 -2.94 10.06
N VAL A 141 -3.67 -2.94 8.71
CA VAL A 141 -4.46 -1.97 7.98
C VAL A 141 -5.40 -2.72 7.03
N ALA A 142 -6.66 -2.82 7.42
CA ALA A 142 -7.70 -3.43 6.60
C ALA A 142 -8.11 -2.47 5.47
N LYS A 143 -7.57 -2.66 4.26
CA LYS A 143 -7.72 -1.76 3.12
C LYS A 143 -9.18 -1.53 2.73
N VAL A 144 -10.03 -2.55 2.84
CA VAL A 144 -11.47 -2.43 2.57
C VAL A 144 -12.15 -1.46 3.53
N GLN A 145 -11.83 -1.50 4.84
CA GLN A 145 -12.39 -0.56 5.82
C GLN A 145 -11.98 0.89 5.53
N VAL A 146 -10.75 1.09 5.03
CA VAL A 146 -10.32 2.41 4.55
C VAL A 146 -11.18 2.85 3.37
N MET A 147 -11.39 1.97 2.39
CA MET A 147 -12.17 2.28 1.18
C MET A 147 -13.63 2.60 1.47
N GLU A 148 -14.21 2.03 2.52
CA GLU A 148 -15.60 2.27 2.94
C GLU A 148 -15.84 3.72 3.43
N LYS A 149 -14.80 4.40 3.89
CA LYS A 149 -14.89 5.84 4.26
C LYS A 149 -15.15 6.75 3.07
N TYR A 150 -14.90 6.30 1.84
CA TYR A 150 -14.99 7.11 0.64
C TYR A 150 -16.23 6.77 -0.17
N LEU A 151 -17.23 7.65 -0.11
CA LEU A 151 -18.47 7.53 -0.87
C LEU A 151 -18.28 8.15 -2.26
N VAL A 152 -17.94 7.30 -3.22
CA VAL A 152 -17.66 7.68 -4.62
C VAL A 152 -18.32 6.70 -5.58
N ASP A 153 -18.49 7.13 -6.83
CA ASP A 153 -19.15 6.34 -7.88
C ASP A 153 -18.21 5.27 -8.47
N GLU A 154 -16.92 5.61 -8.61
CA GLU A 154 -15.91 4.72 -9.21
C GLU A 154 -14.66 4.65 -8.33
N LYS A 155 -14.29 3.43 -7.93
CA LYS A 155 -13.07 3.12 -7.19
C LYS A 155 -12.08 2.43 -8.10
N ILE A 156 -10.81 2.83 -8.04
CA ILE A 156 -9.69 2.21 -8.75
C ILE A 156 -8.70 1.72 -7.70
N ALA A 157 -8.23 0.48 -7.83
CA ALA A 157 -7.21 -0.10 -6.96
C ALA A 157 -5.92 -0.37 -7.73
N ILE A 158 -4.77 -0.09 -7.11
CA ILE A 158 -3.44 -0.38 -7.63
C ILE A 158 -2.66 -1.13 -6.55
N GLY A 159 -2.13 -2.32 -6.88
CA GLY A 159 -1.41 -3.15 -5.92
C GLY A 159 -0.56 -4.24 -6.56
N ASP A 160 0.17 -5.00 -5.72
CA ASP A 160 1.10 -6.03 -6.16
C ASP A 160 1.07 -7.32 -5.34
N SER A 161 0.48 -7.32 -4.14
CA SER A 161 0.66 -8.40 -3.18
C SER A 161 -0.64 -8.97 -2.59
N LEU A 162 -0.51 -9.96 -1.71
CA LEU A 162 -1.64 -10.58 -1.02
C LEU A 162 -2.43 -9.58 -0.15
N THR A 163 -1.75 -8.58 0.41
CA THR A 163 -2.40 -7.57 1.26
C THR A 163 -3.36 -6.67 0.49
N ASP A 164 -3.30 -6.70 -0.85
CA ASP A 164 -4.16 -5.94 -1.75
C ASP A 164 -5.38 -6.73 -2.22
N LEU A 165 -5.40 -8.04 -2.00
CA LEU A 165 -6.40 -8.92 -2.58
C LEU A 165 -7.83 -8.50 -2.20
N ASN A 166 -8.09 -8.26 -0.91
CA ASN A 166 -9.43 -7.86 -0.47
C ASN A 166 -9.87 -6.53 -1.10
N MET A 167 -8.96 -5.54 -1.16
CA MET A 167 -9.19 -4.26 -1.83
C MET A 167 -9.49 -4.47 -3.32
N ALA A 168 -8.72 -5.32 -3.99
CA ALA A 168 -8.87 -5.59 -5.42
C ALA A 168 -10.18 -6.32 -5.74
N LEU A 169 -10.63 -7.26 -4.88
CA LEU A 169 -11.89 -7.98 -5.07
C LEU A 169 -13.11 -7.06 -4.99
N GLU A 170 -13.06 -6.04 -4.12
CA GLU A 170 -14.12 -5.04 -3.93
C GLU A 170 -14.09 -3.87 -4.93
N THR A 171 -13.12 -3.85 -5.84
CA THR A 171 -12.91 -2.73 -6.76
C THR A 171 -13.18 -3.15 -8.22
N PRO A 172 -13.95 -2.35 -9.01
CA PRO A 172 -14.26 -2.69 -10.40
C PRO A 172 -13.05 -2.56 -11.34
N ILE A 173 -12.16 -1.58 -11.11
CA ILE A 173 -10.98 -1.33 -11.93
C ILE A 173 -9.74 -1.59 -11.08
N VAL A 174 -9.00 -2.62 -11.44
CA VAL A 174 -7.83 -3.08 -10.69
C VAL A 174 -6.61 -3.12 -11.58
N PHE A 175 -5.57 -2.40 -11.17
CA PHE A 175 -4.23 -2.54 -11.71
C PHE A 175 -3.44 -3.49 -10.80
N ALA A 176 -3.07 -4.65 -11.33
CA ALA A 176 -2.38 -5.68 -10.56
C ALA A 176 -1.10 -6.14 -11.25
N ARG A 177 -0.12 -6.50 -10.42
CA ARG A 177 1.13 -7.10 -10.84
C ARG A 177 1.55 -8.19 -9.84
N ASP A 178 2.64 -8.87 -10.12
CA ASP A 178 3.31 -9.83 -9.25
C ASP A 178 2.34 -10.84 -8.61
N ARG A 179 2.33 -10.96 -7.29
CA ARG A 179 1.49 -11.94 -6.59
C ARG A 179 0.01 -11.59 -6.63
N LEU A 180 -0.35 -10.31 -6.60
CA LEU A 180 -1.75 -9.91 -6.70
C LEU A 180 -2.37 -10.41 -8.01
N ALA A 181 -1.66 -10.28 -9.14
CA ALA A 181 -2.12 -10.78 -10.43
C ALA A 181 -2.45 -12.28 -10.38
N GLN A 182 -1.56 -13.10 -9.79
CA GLN A 182 -1.77 -14.54 -9.63
C GLN A 182 -3.02 -14.85 -8.78
N TYR A 183 -3.19 -14.15 -7.64
CA TYR A 183 -4.38 -14.34 -6.80
C TYR A 183 -5.68 -13.93 -7.53
N LEU A 184 -5.66 -12.88 -8.33
CA LEU A 184 -6.83 -12.46 -9.09
C LEU A 184 -7.18 -13.45 -10.19
N GLU A 185 -6.19 -14.09 -10.83
CA GLU A 185 -6.40 -15.20 -11.76
C GLU A 185 -7.08 -16.40 -11.08
N GLU A 186 -6.61 -16.80 -9.90
CA GLU A 186 -7.22 -17.87 -9.09
C GLU A 186 -8.69 -17.56 -8.74
N HIS A 187 -9.02 -16.28 -8.50
CA HIS A 187 -10.37 -15.80 -8.20
C HIS A 187 -11.20 -15.45 -9.43
N GLN A 188 -10.66 -15.65 -10.65
CA GLN A 188 -11.29 -15.27 -11.93
C GLN A 188 -11.75 -13.80 -11.96
N LYS A 189 -11.03 -12.93 -11.24
CA LYS A 189 -11.28 -11.48 -11.18
C LYS A 189 -10.48 -10.79 -12.28
N PRO A 190 -11.13 -10.05 -13.19
CA PRO A 190 -10.44 -9.26 -14.21
C PRO A 190 -9.55 -8.17 -13.58
N TYR A 191 -8.39 -7.96 -14.16
CA TYR A 191 -7.45 -6.90 -13.79
C TYR A 191 -6.70 -6.38 -15.01
N ILE A 192 -6.04 -5.24 -14.85
CA ILE A 192 -5.18 -4.61 -15.85
C ILE A 192 -3.72 -4.84 -15.40
N PRO A 193 -2.91 -5.59 -16.16
CA PRO A 193 -1.50 -5.74 -15.86
C PRO A 193 -0.76 -4.42 -16.10
N TRP A 194 0.26 -4.13 -15.29
CA TRP A 194 1.05 -2.90 -15.39
C TRP A 194 2.49 -3.11 -14.92
N GLN A 195 3.41 -2.28 -15.42
CA GLN A 195 4.82 -2.31 -15.06
C GLN A 195 5.26 -1.02 -14.36
N ASP A 196 4.77 0.13 -14.85
CA ASP A 196 5.03 1.45 -14.29
C ASP A 196 3.76 2.31 -14.26
N PHE A 197 3.85 3.47 -13.63
CA PHE A 197 2.71 4.36 -13.48
C PHE A 197 2.37 5.16 -14.75
N LEU A 198 3.24 5.18 -15.76
CA LEU A 198 2.90 5.75 -17.06
C LEU A 198 1.83 4.89 -17.75
N GLU A 199 1.96 3.56 -17.67
CA GLU A 199 0.95 2.64 -18.23
C GLU A 199 -0.40 2.79 -17.52
N VAL A 200 -0.40 2.94 -16.18
CA VAL A 200 -1.62 3.21 -15.40
C VAL A 200 -2.27 4.52 -15.83
N ARG A 201 -1.50 5.60 -15.91
CA ARG A 201 -1.96 6.91 -16.38
C ARG A 201 -2.57 6.83 -17.77
N ASP A 202 -1.88 6.20 -18.70
CA ASP A 202 -2.30 6.14 -20.10
C ASP A 202 -3.57 5.30 -20.28
N TYR A 203 -3.71 4.23 -19.50
CA TYR A 203 -4.94 3.44 -19.47
C TYR A 203 -6.12 4.25 -18.95
N LEU A 204 -5.96 4.93 -17.81
CA LEU A 204 -7.01 5.77 -17.22
C LEU A 204 -7.39 6.93 -18.15
N ALA A 205 -6.41 7.54 -18.84
CA ALA A 205 -6.67 8.60 -19.79
C ALA A 205 -7.54 8.12 -20.97
N LYS A 206 -7.28 6.93 -21.49
CA LYS A 206 -8.10 6.32 -22.54
C LYS A 206 -9.51 5.99 -22.04
N LEU A 207 -9.60 5.37 -20.88
CA LEU A 207 -10.87 4.96 -20.28
C LEU A 207 -11.79 6.17 -20.04
N TRP A 208 -11.26 7.25 -19.47
CA TRP A 208 -12.06 8.43 -19.13
C TRP A 208 -12.39 9.32 -20.33
N ASN A 209 -11.54 9.34 -21.37
CA ASN A 209 -11.84 10.04 -22.62
C ASN A 209 -12.94 9.33 -23.45
N LEU A 210 -13.03 8.00 -23.38
CA LEU A 210 -14.11 7.25 -24.05
C LEU A 210 -15.47 7.53 -23.40
N VAL A 211 -15.51 7.64 -22.07
CA VAL A 211 -16.75 7.98 -21.32
C VAL A 211 -17.22 9.41 -21.59
N SER A 212 -16.30 10.35 -21.83
CA SER A 212 -16.64 11.75 -22.11
C SER A 212 -17.20 12.02 -23.51
N ASN A 213 -17.08 11.05 -24.44
CA ASN A 213 -17.59 11.19 -25.82
C ASN A 213 -18.99 10.58 -26.01
N ASP A 214 -19.54 9.90 -24.99
CA ASP A 214 -20.86 9.25 -25.03
C ASP A 214 -21.95 10.04 -24.25
N GLU A 215 -21.62 11.24 -23.71
CA GLU A 215 -22.55 12.20 -23.07
C GLU A 215 -22.82 13.40 -24.03
#